data_1cf224b2098ae6a48cb37cbfaa5bbf47
#
_entry.id   1cf224b2098ae6a48cb37cbfaa5bbf47
#
_cell.length_a   1.000
_cell.length_b   1.000
_cell.length_c   1.000
_cell.angle_alpha   90.00
_cell.angle_beta   90.00
_cell.angle_gamma   90.00
#
_symmetry.space_group_name_H-M   'P 1'
#
loop_
_entity.id
_entity.type
_entity.pdbx_description
1 polymer ?
#
loop_
_entity_poly.entity_id
_entity_poly.type
_entity_poly.pdbx_seq_one_letter_code
_entity_poly.pdbx_strand_id
1 'polypeptide(L)'
;SQYSDMYINGVQFNDAETGRFSYGLIGGLNDATRNKEGIGPFEFNNFTFGAIGGATNINLRASQYAAGSKLTLSGSNRNYILRGMYTYSTGLMNNGWAFTGSLGYRWGNEGNIEGIKYNSFSYFLGAEKVFNERHSLSLATWGTPTERGQQMAATEEAYYLANSHYYNPNWGYQNGEKRNARIVRQFEPSAIASWNFTIDDNKKLVTSAGFKYSNYGKSALGWNGNAADPRPDYYKKLPSSIFDVWESVPTADELQQFNEVTDNWKNNKAYRQLDWDALYFANKQANALGKETLYYVEERHDDQLAFNLSSVFNHQWNEHNSYIAGVAVNTTKGMHYKKMKDLLGGQLYTDVDKFAVRDHGASSSMVQNDLDNPNRRIGEGDKFGYDYNIYVNKQSAWVRYQGNNGGSLNYFASGKIGSTQMFRDGLMRNGRAPLKSLGSSGTAKFLEGGIKAGLNWAINGNHSFTLNAGYEERAPLAYNSFIAPRIKNDFVRDLKTERIIGGDLTYNFNTPWVMGRLTGYYTRFQNQVEMDAFYNDSEARFTYLSMNGI
;
A
#
# COMPACT_ATOMS: atom_id res chain seq x y z
N SER A 1 -4.17 -3.39 -7.27
CA SER A 1 -4.86 -4.64 -6.92
C SER A 1 -3.88 -5.63 -6.30
N GLN A 2 -4.35 -6.43 -5.36
CA GLN A 2 -3.59 -7.55 -4.77
C GLN A 2 -3.42 -8.73 -5.74
N TYR A 3 -4.08 -8.67 -6.88
CA TYR A 3 -4.06 -9.66 -7.94
C TYR A 3 -3.21 -9.25 -9.15
N SER A 4 -2.59 -8.07 -9.11
CA SER A 4 -1.71 -7.58 -10.16
C SER A 4 -0.29 -7.46 -9.65
N ASP A 5 0.65 -8.03 -10.36
CA ASP A 5 2.06 -8.01 -10.00
C ASP A 5 2.80 -6.86 -10.66
N MET A 6 3.67 -6.21 -9.91
CA MET A 6 4.59 -5.20 -10.39
C MET A 6 6.03 -5.68 -10.23
N TYR A 7 6.73 -5.70 -11.34
CA TYR A 7 8.14 -6.07 -11.41
C TYR A 7 8.99 -4.86 -11.78
N ILE A 8 10.20 -4.83 -11.29
CA ILE A 8 11.26 -3.90 -11.69
C ILE A 8 12.48 -4.75 -12.05
N ASN A 9 12.96 -4.64 -13.30
CA ASN A 9 14.01 -5.49 -13.85
C ASN A 9 13.80 -7.00 -13.55
N GLY A 10 12.56 -7.47 -13.64
CA GLY A 10 12.19 -8.87 -13.39
C GLY A 10 12.08 -9.28 -11.90
N VAL A 11 12.22 -8.36 -10.97
CA VAL A 11 12.02 -8.60 -9.52
C VAL A 11 10.69 -8.04 -9.08
N GLN A 12 9.91 -8.82 -8.34
CA GLN A 12 8.61 -8.39 -7.81
C GLN A 12 8.79 -7.37 -6.67
N PHE A 13 8.07 -6.25 -6.75
CA PHE A 13 8.09 -5.17 -5.76
C PHE A 13 6.73 -4.95 -5.04
N ASN A 14 5.78 -5.85 -5.22
CA ASN A 14 4.57 -5.83 -4.42
C ASN A 14 4.90 -5.99 -2.94
N ASP A 15 4.17 -5.33 -2.09
CA ASP A 15 4.21 -5.50 -0.64
C ASP A 15 3.79 -6.94 -0.28
N ALA A 16 4.63 -7.67 0.48
CA ALA A 16 4.40 -9.08 0.75
C ALA A 16 3.26 -9.33 1.75
N GLU A 17 2.92 -8.35 2.60
CA GLU A 17 1.82 -8.45 3.56
C GLU A 17 0.47 -8.20 2.90
N THR A 18 0.38 -7.18 2.03
CA THR A 18 -0.88 -6.71 1.43
C THR A 18 -1.09 -7.16 -0.01
N GLY A 19 -0.07 -7.71 -0.65
CA GLY A 19 -0.08 -8.08 -2.07
C GLY A 19 -0.13 -6.89 -3.04
N ARG A 20 -0.10 -5.65 -2.57
CA ARG A 20 -0.30 -4.45 -3.39
C ARG A 20 1.02 -3.77 -3.72
N PHE A 21 1.06 -3.12 -4.87
CA PHE A 21 2.17 -2.22 -5.21
C PHE A 21 1.83 -0.78 -4.85
N SER A 22 2.73 -0.12 -4.12
CA SER A 22 2.62 1.30 -3.81
C SER A 22 3.19 2.14 -4.95
N TYR A 23 2.33 2.83 -5.71
CA TYR A 23 2.79 3.78 -6.73
C TYR A 23 3.53 5.00 -6.15
N GLY A 24 3.45 5.22 -4.83
CA GLY A 24 4.28 6.18 -4.11
C GLY A 24 5.78 5.89 -4.24
N LEU A 25 6.15 4.62 -4.34
CA LEU A 25 7.52 4.14 -4.52
C LEU A 25 8.23 4.72 -5.74
N ILE A 26 7.50 4.97 -6.82
CA ILE A 26 7.99 5.51 -8.11
C ILE A 26 7.35 6.86 -8.45
N GLY A 27 6.69 7.47 -7.49
CA GLY A 27 5.97 8.72 -7.71
C GLY A 27 6.89 9.87 -8.14
N GLY A 28 6.54 10.56 -9.22
CA GLY A 28 7.35 11.66 -9.77
C GLY A 28 8.52 11.22 -10.64
N LEU A 29 8.74 9.91 -10.85
CA LEU A 29 9.80 9.34 -11.68
C LEU A 29 9.30 8.89 -13.08
N ASN A 30 8.39 9.64 -13.69
CA ASN A 30 7.71 9.25 -14.91
C ASN A 30 8.66 8.97 -16.08
N ASP A 31 9.74 9.75 -16.22
CA ASP A 31 10.71 9.52 -17.30
C ASP A 31 11.56 8.28 -17.04
N ALA A 32 11.96 8.05 -15.77
CA ALA A 32 12.72 6.85 -15.41
C ALA A 32 11.87 5.57 -15.56
N THR A 33 10.57 5.65 -15.29
CA THR A 33 9.68 4.49 -15.28
C THR A 33 8.82 4.34 -16.55
N ARG A 34 9.18 5.01 -17.65
CA ARG A 34 8.41 4.97 -18.91
C ARG A 34 8.55 3.67 -19.67
N ASN A 35 9.68 2.99 -19.53
CA ASN A 35 9.95 1.72 -20.22
C ASN A 35 9.27 0.58 -19.48
N LYS A 36 8.05 0.25 -19.90
CA LYS A 36 7.16 -0.72 -19.26
C LYS A 36 6.72 -1.78 -20.24
N GLU A 37 6.71 -3.01 -19.77
CA GLU A 37 6.10 -4.16 -20.41
C GLU A 37 4.91 -4.61 -19.57
N GLY A 38 3.70 -4.56 -20.13
CA GLY A 38 2.47 -5.02 -19.48
C GLY A 38 2.01 -6.32 -20.12
N ILE A 39 1.55 -7.26 -19.29
CA ILE A 39 0.94 -8.51 -19.72
C ILE A 39 -0.43 -8.67 -19.08
N GLY A 40 -1.36 -9.20 -19.85
CA GLY A 40 -2.70 -9.55 -19.35
C GLY A 40 -2.71 -10.79 -18.44
N PRO A 41 -3.87 -11.07 -17.84
CA PRO A 41 -4.09 -12.32 -17.13
C PRO A 41 -3.80 -13.52 -18.02
N PHE A 42 -3.11 -14.53 -17.47
CA PHE A 42 -2.77 -15.78 -18.19
C PHE A 42 -1.93 -15.65 -19.47
N GLU A 43 -1.59 -14.44 -19.91
CA GLU A 43 -0.80 -14.23 -21.12
C GLU A 43 0.66 -14.70 -20.97
N PHE A 44 1.31 -14.88 -22.11
CA PHE A 44 2.73 -15.18 -22.20
C PHE A 44 3.61 -13.98 -21.78
N ASN A 45 4.70 -14.25 -21.07
CA ASN A 45 5.78 -13.28 -20.79
C ASN A 45 7.12 -13.99 -20.56
N ASN A 46 8.22 -13.22 -20.47
CA ASN A 46 9.59 -13.73 -20.38
C ASN A 46 10.24 -13.58 -18.99
N PHE A 47 9.53 -13.13 -17.98
CA PHE A 47 10.14 -12.75 -16.70
C PHE A 47 9.45 -13.31 -15.45
N THR A 48 8.24 -13.86 -15.57
CA THR A 48 7.50 -14.40 -14.43
C THR A 48 6.48 -15.46 -14.83
N PHE A 49 5.96 -16.22 -13.88
CA PHE A 49 4.73 -17.00 -14.07
C PHE A 49 3.52 -16.08 -14.27
N GLY A 50 3.51 -14.89 -13.64
CA GLY A 50 2.44 -13.88 -13.69
C GLY A 50 1.34 -14.12 -12.69
N ALA A 51 0.44 -13.15 -12.58
CA ALA A 51 -0.71 -13.14 -11.68
C ALA A 51 -2.02 -13.02 -12.46
N ILE A 52 -3.13 -13.39 -11.80
CA ILE A 52 -4.49 -13.35 -12.39
C ILE A 52 -4.92 -11.94 -12.84
N GLY A 53 -4.44 -10.90 -12.19
CA GLY A 53 -4.70 -9.50 -12.57
C GLY A 53 -3.70 -8.94 -13.59
N GLY A 54 -2.87 -9.81 -14.17
CA GLY A 54 -1.77 -9.42 -15.05
C GLY A 54 -0.51 -8.98 -14.29
N ALA A 55 0.52 -8.63 -15.04
CA ALA A 55 1.77 -8.12 -14.51
C ALA A 55 2.31 -6.96 -15.33
N THR A 56 3.09 -6.10 -14.70
CA THR A 56 3.84 -5.03 -15.37
C THR A 56 5.29 -5.12 -14.94
N ASN A 57 6.21 -5.10 -15.90
CA ASN A 57 7.64 -5.01 -15.64
C ASN A 57 8.15 -3.63 -16.08
N ILE A 58 8.87 -2.94 -15.17
CA ILE A 58 9.53 -1.67 -15.46
C ILE A 58 11.01 -1.93 -15.64
N ASN A 59 11.56 -1.53 -16.78
CA ASN A 59 12.98 -1.65 -17.05
C ASN A 59 13.71 -0.37 -16.65
N LEU A 60 14.61 -0.47 -15.66
CA LEU A 60 15.42 0.64 -15.13
C LEU A 60 16.90 0.56 -15.51
N ARG A 61 17.26 -0.24 -16.51
CA ARG A 61 18.64 -0.34 -17.00
C ARG A 61 19.07 0.94 -17.70
N ALA A 62 20.23 1.48 -17.31
CA ALA A 62 20.70 2.77 -17.81
C ALA A 62 20.94 2.79 -19.32
N SER A 63 21.33 1.66 -19.93
CA SER A 63 21.53 1.53 -21.38
C SER A 63 20.24 1.63 -22.21
N GLN A 64 19.07 1.51 -21.58
CA GLN A 64 17.76 1.55 -22.25
C GLN A 64 17.22 2.97 -22.45
N TYR A 65 17.92 3.98 -21.93
CA TYR A 65 17.53 5.38 -22.11
C TYR A 65 18.33 5.99 -23.25
N ALA A 66 17.64 6.74 -24.12
CA ALA A 66 18.28 7.52 -25.15
C ALA A 66 19.16 8.62 -24.53
N ALA A 67 20.34 8.86 -25.12
CA ALA A 67 21.21 9.94 -24.71
C ALA A 67 20.52 11.30 -24.81
N GLY A 68 20.78 12.18 -23.85
CA GLY A 68 20.23 13.53 -23.84
C GLY A 68 19.68 13.97 -22.49
N SER A 69 19.14 15.17 -22.48
CA SER A 69 18.51 15.76 -21.30
C SER A 69 17.07 16.15 -21.60
N LYS A 70 16.22 16.06 -20.57
CA LYS A 70 14.81 16.43 -20.66
C LYS A 70 14.38 17.16 -19.42
N LEU A 71 13.83 18.35 -19.59
CA LEU A 71 13.16 19.13 -18.56
C LEU A 71 11.65 19.05 -18.81
N THR A 72 10.90 18.72 -17.76
CA THR A 72 9.43 18.69 -17.78
C THR A 72 8.90 19.59 -16.70
N LEU A 73 8.07 20.56 -17.07
CA LEU A 73 7.32 21.40 -16.15
C LEU A 73 5.83 21.17 -16.41
N SER A 74 5.04 21.03 -15.35
CA SER A 74 3.60 20.84 -15.50
C SER A 74 2.81 21.41 -14.32
N GLY A 75 1.64 21.97 -14.62
CA GLY A 75 0.62 22.35 -13.67
C GLY A 75 -0.45 21.24 -13.54
N SER A 76 -1.08 21.15 -12.38
CA SER A 76 -2.13 20.19 -12.08
C SER A 76 -3.14 20.80 -11.11
N ASN A 77 -4.40 20.43 -11.25
CA ASN A 77 -5.47 20.76 -10.30
C ASN A 77 -5.82 19.60 -9.36
N ARG A 78 -4.82 18.76 -9.04
CA ARG A 78 -4.99 17.60 -8.14
C ARG A 78 -4.42 17.89 -6.75
N ASN A 79 -3.83 16.90 -6.10
CA ASN A 79 -3.22 17.03 -4.76
C ASN A 79 -2.00 17.95 -4.75
N TYR A 80 -1.33 18.14 -5.87
CA TYR A 80 -0.24 19.10 -6.06
C TYR A 80 -0.57 20.04 -7.23
N ILE A 81 0.01 21.23 -7.21
CA ILE A 81 -0.23 22.29 -8.19
C ILE A 81 0.86 22.29 -9.26
N LEU A 82 2.11 22.14 -8.84
CA LEU A 82 3.28 22.23 -9.70
C LEU A 82 4.12 20.97 -9.64
N ARG A 83 4.69 20.59 -10.77
CA ARG A 83 5.71 19.55 -10.91
C ARG A 83 6.82 20.02 -11.82
N GLY A 84 8.06 19.90 -11.36
CA GLY A 84 9.27 19.99 -12.16
C GLY A 84 9.99 18.64 -12.17
N MET A 85 10.56 18.24 -13.31
CA MET A 85 11.35 17.03 -13.42
C MET A 85 12.46 17.24 -14.44
N TYR A 86 13.69 16.84 -14.11
CA TYR A 86 14.83 16.84 -14.99
C TYR A 86 15.45 15.46 -15.07
N THR A 87 15.71 14.99 -16.27
CA THR A 87 16.32 13.69 -16.54
C THR A 87 17.48 13.85 -17.50
N TYR A 88 18.59 13.23 -17.17
CA TYR A 88 19.77 13.17 -18.03
C TYR A 88 20.20 11.71 -18.22
N SER A 89 20.59 11.34 -19.44
CA SER A 89 21.13 10.03 -19.77
C SER A 89 22.29 10.17 -20.74
N THR A 90 23.35 9.41 -20.51
CA THR A 90 24.50 9.34 -21.44
C THR A 90 24.19 8.46 -22.64
N GLY A 91 23.17 7.59 -22.57
CA GLY A 91 23.06 6.43 -23.43
C GLY A 91 24.21 5.44 -23.19
N LEU A 92 24.31 4.39 -23.99
CA LEU A 92 25.44 3.47 -23.92
C LEU A 92 26.64 4.11 -24.65
N MET A 93 27.71 4.37 -23.90
CA MET A 93 28.95 4.96 -24.37
C MET A 93 29.87 3.89 -24.97
N ASN A 94 30.84 4.31 -25.84
CA ASN A 94 31.79 3.40 -26.50
C ASN A 94 32.66 2.60 -25.50
N ASN A 95 32.86 3.10 -24.27
CA ASN A 95 33.58 2.40 -23.24
C ASN A 95 32.71 1.39 -22.45
N GLY A 96 31.47 1.14 -22.90
CA GLY A 96 30.53 0.19 -22.33
C GLY A 96 29.80 0.67 -21.06
N TRP A 97 29.93 1.94 -20.66
CA TRP A 97 29.18 2.53 -19.56
C TRP A 97 27.91 3.23 -20.05
N ALA A 98 26.89 3.19 -19.22
CA ALA A 98 25.70 4.02 -19.36
C ALA A 98 25.29 4.57 -17.99
N PHE A 99 24.92 5.84 -17.94
CA PHE A 99 24.44 6.50 -16.72
C PHE A 99 23.11 7.21 -17.01
N THR A 100 22.20 7.15 -16.07
CA THR A 100 20.92 7.88 -16.14
C THR A 100 20.59 8.43 -14.77
N GLY A 101 20.23 9.70 -14.68
CA GLY A 101 19.75 10.35 -13.47
C GLY A 101 18.46 11.11 -13.73
N SER A 102 17.55 11.09 -12.76
CA SER A 102 16.33 11.88 -12.81
C SER A 102 16.06 12.48 -11.43
N LEU A 103 15.71 13.76 -11.40
CA LEU A 103 15.29 14.48 -10.21
C LEU A 103 13.91 15.07 -10.47
N GLY A 104 13.04 15.01 -9.48
CA GLY A 104 11.69 15.55 -9.58
C GLY A 104 11.24 16.22 -8.31
N TYR A 105 10.39 17.22 -8.44
CA TYR A 105 9.74 17.88 -7.32
C TYR A 105 8.28 18.15 -7.63
N ARG A 106 7.41 17.80 -6.69
CA ARG A 106 5.97 18.06 -6.76
C ARG A 106 5.55 18.85 -5.52
N TRP A 107 4.85 19.94 -5.75
CA TRP A 107 4.49 20.84 -4.69
C TRP A 107 3.06 21.33 -4.81
N GLY A 108 2.38 21.49 -3.67
CA GLY A 108 1.10 22.16 -3.52
C GLY A 108 0.90 22.59 -2.08
N ASN A 109 0.68 23.89 -1.87
CA ASN A 109 0.31 24.39 -0.54
C ASN A 109 -1.13 23.97 -0.20
N GLU A 110 -2.01 24.08 -1.18
CA GLU A 110 -3.33 23.45 -1.21
C GLU A 110 -3.62 23.08 -2.66
N GLY A 111 -4.15 21.88 -2.88
CA GLY A 111 -4.64 21.46 -4.17
C GLY A 111 -6.11 21.83 -4.35
N ASN A 112 -6.88 20.99 -5.02
CA ASN A 112 -8.33 21.12 -5.16
C ASN A 112 -9.10 20.88 -3.84
N ILE A 113 -8.43 20.36 -2.82
CA ILE A 113 -9.01 20.06 -1.50
C ILE A 113 -8.29 20.89 -0.46
N GLU A 114 -9.07 21.62 0.32
CA GLU A 114 -8.57 22.52 1.35
C GLU A 114 -7.88 21.79 2.51
N GLY A 115 -6.81 22.40 3.03
CA GLY A 115 -6.01 21.82 4.12
C GLY A 115 -5.07 20.69 3.71
N ILE A 116 -4.93 20.39 2.41
CA ILE A 116 -4.00 19.39 1.91
C ILE A 116 -2.75 20.08 1.38
N LYS A 117 -1.66 19.97 2.14
CA LYS A 117 -0.32 20.30 1.66
C LYS A 117 0.30 19.08 1.00
N TYR A 118 1.07 19.27 -0.05
CA TYR A 118 1.79 18.22 -0.76
C TYR A 118 3.21 18.66 -1.05
N ASN A 119 4.17 17.87 -0.58
CA ASN A 119 5.59 18.09 -0.80
C ASN A 119 6.25 16.75 -1.09
N SER A 120 6.83 16.61 -2.28
CA SER A 120 7.45 15.36 -2.69
C SER A 120 8.64 15.63 -3.57
N PHE A 121 9.80 15.21 -3.10
CA PHE A 121 11.03 15.11 -3.90
C PHE A 121 11.14 13.69 -4.45
N SER A 122 11.73 13.51 -5.62
CA SER A 122 12.02 12.21 -6.20
C SER A 122 13.40 12.20 -6.85
N TYR A 123 14.10 11.09 -6.69
CA TYR A 123 15.38 10.87 -7.36
C TYR A 123 15.46 9.46 -7.94
N PHE A 124 16.19 9.34 -9.04
CA PHE A 124 16.58 8.09 -9.67
C PHE A 124 18.02 8.21 -10.15
N LEU A 125 18.81 7.20 -9.86
CA LEU A 125 20.18 7.08 -10.36
C LEU A 125 20.38 5.66 -10.88
N GLY A 126 20.80 5.52 -12.13
CA GLY A 126 21.10 4.27 -12.77
C GLY A 126 22.51 4.28 -13.38
N ALA A 127 23.22 3.19 -13.23
CA ALA A 127 24.50 2.93 -13.86
C ALA A 127 24.51 1.52 -14.44
N GLU A 128 25.05 1.35 -15.61
CA GLU A 128 25.22 0.04 -16.25
C GLU A 128 26.61 -0.05 -16.87
N LYS A 129 27.24 -1.21 -16.72
CA LYS A 129 28.48 -1.57 -17.38
C LYS A 129 28.29 -2.81 -18.23
N VAL A 130 28.46 -2.65 -19.52
CA VAL A 130 28.64 -3.75 -20.47
C VAL A 130 30.12 -4.07 -20.50
N PHE A 131 30.50 -5.21 -19.92
CA PHE A 131 31.92 -5.63 -19.85
C PHE A 131 32.39 -6.22 -21.17
N ASN A 132 31.52 -6.98 -21.82
CA ASN A 132 31.73 -7.62 -23.11
C ASN A 132 30.35 -8.07 -23.68
N GLU A 133 30.35 -8.78 -24.78
CA GLU A 133 29.13 -9.28 -25.46
C GLU A 133 28.31 -10.24 -24.60
N ARG A 134 28.92 -10.83 -23.55
CA ARG A 134 28.27 -11.81 -22.68
C ARG A 134 27.80 -11.26 -21.34
N HIS A 135 28.47 -10.25 -20.80
CA HIS A 135 28.21 -9.81 -19.44
C HIS A 135 27.89 -8.33 -19.35
N SER A 136 26.79 -8.00 -18.73
CA SER A 136 26.50 -6.64 -18.25
C SER A 136 25.97 -6.66 -16.82
N LEU A 137 26.31 -5.62 -16.06
CA LEU A 137 25.82 -5.37 -14.71
C LEU A 137 25.14 -4.00 -14.67
N SER A 138 23.92 -3.96 -14.19
CA SER A 138 23.14 -2.74 -13.99
C SER A 138 22.84 -2.54 -12.52
N LEU A 139 23.00 -1.31 -12.06
CA LEU A 139 22.64 -0.86 -10.71
C LEU A 139 21.68 0.31 -10.84
N ALA A 140 20.61 0.31 -10.07
CA ALA A 140 19.70 1.44 -9.99
C ALA A 140 19.27 1.67 -8.53
N THR A 141 19.13 2.93 -8.14
CA THR A 141 18.55 3.33 -6.87
C THR A 141 17.59 4.49 -7.06
N TRP A 142 16.53 4.51 -6.29
CA TRP A 142 15.53 5.56 -6.35
C TRP A 142 14.82 5.73 -5.01
N GLY A 143 14.17 6.87 -4.86
CA GLY A 143 13.35 7.16 -3.71
C GLY A 143 12.48 8.39 -3.93
N THR A 144 11.38 8.45 -3.19
CA THR A 144 10.36 9.49 -3.32
C THR A 144 9.89 9.95 -1.94
N PRO A 145 10.77 10.64 -1.16
CA PRO A 145 10.32 11.22 0.10
C PRO A 145 9.14 12.15 -0.13
N THR A 146 8.05 11.87 0.57
CA THR A 146 6.78 12.57 0.38
C THR A 146 6.16 12.89 1.74
N GLU A 147 5.75 14.14 1.91
CA GLU A 147 4.86 14.59 2.98
C GLU A 147 3.58 15.14 2.36
N ARG A 148 2.43 14.63 2.81
CA ARG A 148 1.13 15.09 2.30
C ARG A 148 0.04 15.03 3.35
N GLY A 149 -0.81 16.05 3.36
CA GLY A 149 -2.08 16.02 4.07
C GLY A 149 -3.05 15.01 3.44
N GLN A 150 -3.96 14.48 4.27
CA GLN A 150 -5.00 13.58 3.82
C GLN A 150 -6.37 14.24 3.89
N GLN A 151 -7.19 13.87 2.93
CA GLN A 151 -8.64 14.01 2.97
C GLN A 151 -9.24 12.77 3.65
N MET A 152 -10.41 12.95 4.25
CA MET A 152 -11.28 11.87 4.70
C MET A 152 -12.68 12.11 4.14
N ALA A 153 -13.39 11.05 3.83
CA ALA A 153 -14.81 11.13 3.51
C ALA A 153 -15.59 11.63 4.74
N ALA A 154 -16.58 12.45 4.49
CA ALA A 154 -17.55 12.91 5.47
C ALA A 154 -18.95 12.37 5.13
N THR A 155 -19.94 12.62 5.99
CA THR A 155 -21.32 12.26 5.72
C THR A 155 -21.92 13.17 4.64
N GLU A 156 -22.97 12.71 3.95
CA GLU A 156 -23.72 13.53 3.00
C GLU A 156 -24.28 14.80 3.66
N GLU A 157 -24.72 14.71 4.91
CA GLU A 157 -25.17 15.87 5.68
C GLU A 157 -24.06 16.92 5.81
N ALA A 158 -22.83 16.49 6.17
CA ALA A 158 -21.70 17.42 6.27
C ALA A 158 -21.32 18.05 4.93
N TYR A 159 -21.38 17.30 3.81
CA TYR A 159 -21.18 17.84 2.47
C TYR A 159 -22.26 18.87 2.09
N TYR A 160 -23.52 18.56 2.38
CA TYR A 160 -24.64 19.46 2.14
C TYR A 160 -24.49 20.78 2.93
N LEU A 161 -24.20 20.67 4.23
CA LEU A 161 -24.02 21.82 5.11
C LEU A 161 -22.79 22.68 4.74
N ALA A 162 -21.70 22.04 4.32
CA ALA A 162 -20.51 22.72 3.83
C ALA A 162 -20.68 23.28 2.40
N ASN A 163 -21.76 22.92 1.71
CA ASN A 163 -22.00 23.19 0.29
C ASN A 163 -20.82 22.78 -0.60
N SER A 164 -20.19 21.64 -0.30
CA SER A 164 -19.02 21.16 -1.04
C SER A 164 -18.73 19.68 -0.78
N HIS A 165 -18.64 18.88 -1.83
CA HIS A 165 -18.12 17.50 -1.78
C HIS A 165 -16.59 17.43 -1.61
N TYR A 166 -15.90 18.58 -1.61
CA TYR A 166 -14.48 18.71 -1.29
C TYR A 166 -14.23 19.07 0.18
N TYR A 167 -15.30 19.09 1.01
CA TYR A 167 -15.15 19.30 2.45
C TYR A 167 -14.18 18.27 3.07
N ASN A 168 -13.25 18.75 3.88
CA ASN A 168 -12.26 17.92 4.55
C ASN A 168 -12.25 18.24 6.06
N PRO A 169 -12.69 17.30 6.92
CA PRO A 169 -12.76 17.52 8.37
C PRO A 169 -11.40 17.42 9.07
N ASN A 170 -10.35 16.99 8.37
CA ASN A 170 -9.07 16.67 9.00
C ASN A 170 -8.22 17.89 9.37
N TRP A 171 -8.55 19.06 8.93
CA TRP A 171 -7.78 20.28 9.18
C TRP A 171 -8.57 21.32 9.97
N GLY A 172 -7.86 22.26 10.57
CA GLY A 172 -8.43 23.41 11.24
C GLY A 172 -7.38 24.48 11.46
N TYR A 173 -7.78 25.55 12.16
CA TYR A 173 -6.90 26.67 12.43
C TYR A 173 -6.15 26.48 13.75
N GLN A 174 -4.85 26.78 13.73
CA GLN A 174 -3.98 26.91 14.89
C GLN A 174 -3.26 28.27 14.78
N ASN A 175 -3.49 29.17 15.72
CA ASN A 175 -2.93 30.53 15.68
C ASN A 175 -3.18 31.22 14.32
N GLY A 176 -4.35 31.00 13.71
CA GLY A 176 -4.72 31.56 12.40
C GLY A 176 -4.19 30.79 11.18
N GLU A 177 -3.31 29.81 11.37
CA GLU A 177 -2.75 28.98 10.30
C GLU A 177 -3.47 27.64 10.15
N LYS A 178 -3.56 27.13 8.92
CA LYS A 178 -4.16 25.81 8.66
C LYS A 178 -3.23 24.68 9.05
N ARG A 179 -3.70 23.79 9.90
CA ARG A 179 -3.02 22.55 10.31
C ARG A 179 -3.90 21.34 10.06
N ASN A 180 -3.37 20.32 9.38
CA ASN A 180 -4.05 19.06 9.13
C ASN A 180 -3.60 18.02 10.17
N ALA A 181 -4.55 17.30 10.77
CA ALA A 181 -4.27 16.25 11.76
C ALA A 181 -3.76 14.95 11.13
N ARG A 182 -4.08 14.72 9.85
CA ARG A 182 -3.71 13.51 9.12
C ARG A 182 -2.67 13.81 8.06
N ILE A 183 -1.41 13.64 8.43
CA ILE A 183 -0.25 13.79 7.55
C ILE A 183 0.34 12.41 7.29
N VAL A 184 0.53 12.08 6.03
CA VAL A 184 1.35 10.93 5.62
C VAL A 184 2.76 11.41 5.33
N ARG A 185 3.73 10.76 5.97
CA ARG A 185 5.15 10.84 5.64
C ARG A 185 5.60 9.49 5.17
N GLN A 186 6.19 9.44 3.98
CA GLN A 186 6.76 8.21 3.46
C GLN A 186 8.09 8.48 2.79
N PHE A 187 9.02 7.56 3.01
CA PHE A 187 10.27 7.48 2.28
C PHE A 187 10.64 6.01 2.12
N GLU A 188 10.69 5.56 0.87
CA GLU A 188 10.91 4.17 0.51
C GLU A 188 12.12 4.05 -0.43
N PRO A 189 13.37 4.33 0.06
CA PRO A 189 14.56 4.14 -0.75
C PRO A 189 14.67 2.69 -1.19
N SER A 190 14.92 2.51 -2.47
CA SER A 190 15.00 1.21 -3.11
C SER A 190 16.23 1.13 -4.00
N ALA A 191 16.77 -0.05 -4.12
CA ALA A 191 17.90 -0.33 -5.01
C ALA A 191 17.72 -1.68 -5.69
N ILE A 192 18.26 -1.83 -6.88
CA ILE A 192 18.28 -3.08 -7.63
C ILE A 192 19.60 -3.24 -8.37
N ALA A 193 20.13 -4.45 -8.31
CA ALA A 193 21.26 -4.90 -9.12
C ALA A 193 20.78 -5.99 -10.07
N SER A 194 21.17 -5.91 -11.35
CA SER A 194 20.78 -6.88 -12.38
C SER A 194 21.99 -7.31 -13.17
N TRP A 195 22.29 -8.59 -13.14
CA TRP A 195 23.33 -9.21 -13.95
C TRP A 195 22.70 -9.93 -15.13
N ASN A 196 23.10 -9.55 -16.35
CA ASN A 196 22.70 -10.19 -17.59
C ASN A 196 23.87 -10.98 -18.12
N PHE A 197 23.65 -12.27 -18.32
CA PHE A 197 24.65 -13.20 -18.84
C PHE A 197 24.13 -13.88 -20.11
N THR A 198 24.71 -13.54 -21.25
CA THR A 198 24.52 -14.23 -22.52
C THR A 198 25.49 -15.39 -22.59
N ILE A 199 25.01 -16.61 -22.32
CA ILE A 199 25.82 -17.82 -22.28
C ILE A 199 26.29 -18.17 -23.69
N ASP A 200 25.35 -18.17 -24.63
CA ASP A 200 25.54 -18.29 -26.07
C ASP A 200 24.38 -17.60 -26.82
N ASP A 201 24.33 -17.68 -28.13
CA ASP A 201 23.30 -17.03 -28.96
C ASP A 201 21.86 -17.47 -28.60
N ASN A 202 21.71 -18.65 -28.03
CA ASN A 202 20.43 -19.27 -27.74
C ASN A 202 20.10 -19.28 -26.22
N LYS A 203 21.06 -18.93 -25.34
CA LYS A 203 20.88 -19.06 -23.88
C LYS A 203 21.25 -17.77 -23.17
N LYS A 204 20.33 -17.28 -22.35
CA LYS A 204 20.51 -16.08 -21.52
C LYS A 204 20.06 -16.36 -20.09
N LEU A 205 20.82 -15.81 -19.14
CA LEU A 205 20.48 -15.80 -17.72
C LEU A 205 20.41 -14.34 -17.25
N VAL A 206 19.32 -13.99 -16.58
CA VAL A 206 19.16 -12.69 -15.93
C VAL A 206 18.93 -12.92 -14.45
N THR A 207 19.83 -12.43 -13.62
CA THR A 207 19.70 -12.49 -12.17
C THR A 207 19.64 -11.08 -11.61
N SER A 208 18.59 -10.80 -10.85
CA SER A 208 18.35 -9.48 -10.26
C SER A 208 18.08 -9.60 -8.78
N ALA A 209 18.66 -8.71 -8.00
CA ALA A 209 18.45 -8.59 -6.56
C ALA A 209 17.95 -7.19 -6.23
N GLY A 210 16.80 -7.10 -5.58
CA GLY A 210 16.15 -5.86 -5.17
C GLY A 210 16.13 -5.71 -3.65
N PHE A 211 16.30 -4.50 -3.19
CA PHE A 211 16.20 -4.11 -1.79
C PHE A 211 15.28 -2.91 -1.65
N LYS A 212 14.44 -2.93 -0.61
CA LYS A 212 13.57 -1.81 -0.24
C LYS A 212 13.57 -1.63 1.28
N TYR A 213 13.80 -0.41 1.71
CA TYR A 213 13.47 0.02 3.06
C TYR A 213 12.30 1.01 2.96
N SER A 214 11.22 0.77 3.68
CA SER A 214 10.07 1.67 3.74
C SER A 214 9.94 2.26 5.12
N ASN A 215 9.90 3.58 5.21
CA ASN A 215 9.46 4.31 6.39
C ASN A 215 8.15 5.01 6.03
N TYR A 216 7.06 4.51 6.63
CA TYR A 216 5.71 5.00 6.35
C TYR A 216 4.99 5.34 7.64
N GLY A 217 4.81 6.64 7.88
CA GLY A 217 4.10 7.16 9.04
C GLY A 217 2.82 7.90 8.65
N LYS A 218 1.76 7.67 9.39
CA LYS A 218 0.47 8.35 9.24
C LYS A 218 0.00 8.91 10.56
N SER A 219 -0.09 10.26 10.66
CA SER A 219 -0.59 10.89 11.87
C SER A 219 -2.12 10.79 12.00
N ALA A 220 -2.59 10.83 13.23
CA ALA A 220 -4.01 10.90 13.57
C ALA A 220 -4.19 11.63 14.90
N LEU A 221 -5.27 12.40 15.00
CA LEU A 221 -5.69 12.99 16.27
C LEU A 221 -6.25 11.91 17.18
N GLY A 222 -5.75 11.87 18.40
CA GLY A 222 -6.22 10.99 19.48
C GLY A 222 -6.74 11.80 20.66
N TRP A 223 -7.56 11.16 21.50
CA TRP A 223 -8.04 11.75 22.75
C TRP A 223 -8.19 10.68 23.82
N ASN A 224 -8.08 11.08 25.06
CA ASN A 224 -7.99 10.23 26.23
C ASN A 224 -9.18 10.40 27.18
N GLY A 225 -9.51 9.37 27.94
CA GLY A 225 -10.55 9.41 28.95
C GLY A 225 -11.92 9.82 28.41
N ASN A 226 -12.58 10.69 29.16
CA ASN A 226 -13.90 11.24 28.82
C ASN A 226 -13.82 12.54 28.00
N ALA A 227 -12.68 12.83 27.38
CA ALA A 227 -12.57 13.98 26.50
C ALA A 227 -13.55 13.86 25.33
N ALA A 228 -14.21 14.95 24.99
CA ALA A 228 -15.14 14.99 23.87
C ALA A 228 -14.43 14.66 22.55
N ASP A 229 -15.12 14.00 21.65
CA ASP A 229 -14.60 13.74 20.30
C ASP A 229 -14.27 15.09 19.63
N PRO A 230 -12.99 15.33 19.26
CA PRO A 230 -12.58 16.63 18.70
C PRO A 230 -12.98 16.81 17.23
N ARG A 231 -13.41 15.75 16.54
CA ARG A 231 -13.75 15.84 15.12
C ARG A 231 -14.98 16.71 14.91
N PRO A 232 -14.94 17.65 13.96
CA PRO A 232 -16.09 18.50 13.69
C PRO A 232 -17.27 17.72 13.07
N ASP A 233 -16.99 16.72 12.24
CA ASP A 233 -17.96 15.87 11.55
C ASP A 233 -18.40 14.65 12.35
N TYR A 234 -18.09 14.58 13.65
CA TYR A 234 -18.62 13.53 14.51
C TYR A 234 -20.15 13.61 14.54
N TYR A 235 -20.83 12.50 14.28
CA TYR A 235 -22.28 12.48 14.04
C TYR A 235 -23.10 13.19 15.14
N LYS A 236 -22.68 13.12 16.42
CA LYS A 236 -23.34 13.81 17.53
C LYS A 236 -23.20 15.33 17.52
N LYS A 237 -22.39 15.89 16.62
CA LYS A 237 -22.22 17.33 16.42
C LYS A 237 -22.95 17.84 15.18
N LEU A 238 -23.59 16.95 14.42
CA LEU A 238 -24.37 17.33 13.26
C LEU A 238 -25.81 17.68 13.64
N PRO A 239 -26.49 18.56 12.90
CA PRO A 239 -27.87 18.96 13.19
C PRO A 239 -28.84 17.78 13.33
N SER A 240 -28.70 16.76 12.50
CA SER A 240 -29.57 15.57 12.52
C SER A 240 -29.53 14.80 13.86
N SER A 241 -28.46 14.94 14.65
CA SER A 241 -28.34 14.28 15.95
C SER A 241 -29.14 14.92 17.08
N ILE A 242 -29.69 16.11 16.85
CA ILE A 242 -30.44 16.90 17.86
C ILE A 242 -31.81 16.30 18.08
N PHE A 243 -32.40 15.72 17.03
CA PHE A 243 -33.71 15.11 17.15
C PHE A 243 -33.58 13.66 17.63
N ASP A 244 -34.39 13.28 18.61
CA ASP A 244 -34.63 11.87 18.93
C ASP A 244 -35.50 11.28 17.84
N VAL A 245 -35.00 10.27 17.13
CA VAL A 245 -35.74 9.58 16.05
C VAL A 245 -37.01 8.86 16.55
N TRP A 246 -37.13 8.69 17.86
CA TRP A 246 -38.30 8.06 18.52
C TRP A 246 -39.34 9.08 18.97
N GLU A 247 -39.01 10.38 18.98
CA GLU A 247 -39.95 11.44 19.30
C GLU A 247 -40.74 11.87 18.06
N SER A 248 -42.05 11.96 18.19
CA SER A 248 -42.94 12.28 17.09
C SER A 248 -43.01 13.77 16.75
N VAL A 249 -42.63 14.64 17.70
CA VAL A 249 -42.66 16.10 17.52
C VAL A 249 -41.46 16.73 18.24
N PRO A 250 -40.57 17.46 17.54
CA PRO A 250 -39.47 18.19 18.16
C PRO A 250 -39.97 19.27 19.13
N THR A 251 -39.26 19.45 20.23
CA THR A 251 -39.48 20.57 21.16
C THR A 251 -39.03 21.90 20.54
N ALA A 252 -39.48 23.01 21.09
CA ALA A 252 -39.06 24.35 20.66
C ALA A 252 -37.53 24.56 20.87
N ASP A 253 -36.98 24.04 21.97
CA ASP A 253 -35.55 24.13 22.26
C ASP A 253 -34.70 23.30 21.26
N GLU A 254 -35.15 22.10 20.92
CA GLU A 254 -34.49 21.27 19.88
C GLU A 254 -34.52 21.93 18.51
N LEU A 255 -35.65 22.55 18.12
CA LEU A 255 -35.75 23.29 16.87
C LEU A 255 -34.81 24.51 16.87
N GLN A 256 -34.72 25.24 17.97
CA GLN A 256 -33.77 26.36 18.08
C GLN A 256 -32.33 25.85 17.95
N GLN A 257 -31.95 24.83 18.71
CA GLN A 257 -30.60 24.25 18.65
C GLN A 257 -30.27 23.71 17.26
N PHE A 258 -31.22 23.03 16.61
CA PHE A 258 -31.05 22.55 15.22
C PHE A 258 -30.76 23.70 14.27
N ASN A 259 -31.51 24.79 14.36
CA ASN A 259 -31.32 25.94 13.51
C ASN A 259 -29.97 26.62 13.79
N GLU A 260 -29.57 26.79 15.04
CA GLU A 260 -28.28 27.38 15.43
C GLU A 260 -27.10 26.54 14.93
N VAL A 261 -27.13 25.23 15.12
CA VAL A 261 -26.08 24.32 14.66
C VAL A 261 -26.03 24.29 13.14
N THR A 262 -27.20 24.29 12.47
CA THR A 262 -27.30 24.32 11.00
C THR A 262 -26.71 25.61 10.43
N ASP A 263 -27.04 26.77 11.03
CA ASP A 263 -26.52 28.06 10.60
C ASP A 263 -24.99 28.15 10.79
N ASN A 264 -24.50 27.73 11.95
CA ASN A 264 -23.06 27.67 12.22
C ASN A 264 -22.33 26.76 11.21
N TRP A 265 -22.87 25.58 10.91
CA TRP A 265 -22.27 24.70 9.89
C TRP A 265 -22.21 25.33 8.51
N LYS A 266 -23.29 26.02 8.09
CA LYS A 266 -23.38 26.65 6.77
C LYS A 266 -22.51 27.90 6.67
N ASN A 267 -22.54 28.78 7.66
CA ASN A 267 -22.04 30.13 7.56
C ASN A 267 -20.73 30.39 8.31
N ASN A 268 -20.35 29.50 9.26
CA ASN A 268 -19.11 29.66 10.02
C ASN A 268 -18.12 28.53 9.64
N LYS A 269 -17.16 28.87 8.79
CA LYS A 269 -16.16 27.90 8.34
C LYS A 269 -15.31 27.33 9.48
N ALA A 270 -14.94 28.13 10.46
CA ALA A 270 -14.14 27.68 11.60
C ALA A 270 -14.90 26.66 12.45
N TYR A 271 -16.23 26.79 12.57
CA TYR A 271 -17.07 25.88 13.33
C TYR A 271 -17.06 24.43 12.79
N ARG A 272 -17.00 24.28 11.47
CA ARG A 272 -16.94 22.96 10.81
C ARG A 272 -15.53 22.41 10.58
N GLN A 273 -14.51 23.00 11.22
CA GLN A 273 -13.12 22.57 11.16
C GLN A 273 -12.59 22.24 12.57
N LEU A 274 -11.40 21.60 12.64
CA LEU A 274 -10.73 21.31 13.90
C LEU A 274 -10.35 22.62 14.61
N ASP A 275 -10.69 22.72 15.88
CA ASP A 275 -10.28 23.83 16.75
C ASP A 275 -9.02 23.44 17.53
N TRP A 276 -7.86 23.60 16.93
CA TRP A 276 -6.58 23.27 17.53
C TRP A 276 -6.32 24.07 18.81
N ASP A 277 -6.69 25.36 18.82
CA ASP A 277 -6.44 26.24 19.96
C ASP A 277 -7.24 25.77 21.19
N ALA A 278 -8.48 25.29 20.97
CA ALA A 278 -9.28 24.68 22.03
C ALA A 278 -8.66 23.38 22.57
N LEU A 279 -8.04 22.57 21.71
CA LEU A 279 -7.36 21.33 22.15
C LEU A 279 -6.14 21.65 23.04
N TYR A 280 -5.32 22.61 22.65
CA TYR A 280 -4.20 23.10 23.47
C TYR A 280 -4.66 23.69 24.78
N PHE A 281 -5.74 24.48 24.75
CA PHE A 281 -6.30 25.09 25.95
C PHE A 281 -6.79 24.02 26.94
N ALA A 282 -7.51 23.00 26.45
CA ALA A 282 -7.99 21.91 27.29
C ALA A 282 -6.83 21.14 27.95
N ASN A 283 -5.75 20.87 27.22
CA ASN A 283 -4.55 20.24 27.78
C ASN A 283 -3.86 21.13 28.82
N LYS A 284 -3.79 22.45 28.59
CA LYS A 284 -3.24 23.39 29.55
C LYS A 284 -4.02 23.41 30.87
N GLN A 285 -5.35 23.33 30.77
CA GLN A 285 -6.19 23.21 31.98
C GLN A 285 -5.97 21.86 32.68
N ALA A 286 -5.86 20.75 31.94
CA ALA A 286 -5.55 19.44 32.50
C ALA A 286 -4.21 19.45 33.25
N ASN A 287 -3.16 20.07 32.69
CA ASN A 287 -1.85 20.24 33.32
C ASN A 287 -1.95 21.00 34.67
N ALA A 288 -2.72 22.11 34.69
CA ALA A 288 -2.90 22.90 35.92
C ALA A 288 -3.58 22.11 37.04
N LEU A 289 -4.35 21.06 36.71
CA LEU A 289 -5.00 20.16 37.64
C LEU A 289 -4.21 18.88 37.91
N GLY A 290 -2.99 18.73 37.35
CA GLY A 290 -2.18 17.51 37.44
C GLY A 290 -2.84 16.29 36.79
N LYS A 291 -3.69 16.49 35.78
CA LYS A 291 -4.44 15.45 35.09
C LYS A 291 -3.70 14.99 33.82
N GLU A 292 -4.09 13.82 33.30
CA GLU A 292 -3.60 13.27 32.03
C GLU A 292 -3.94 14.18 30.84
N THR A 293 -3.08 14.17 29.84
CA THR A 293 -3.28 14.84 28.54
C THR A 293 -4.56 14.35 27.89
N LEU A 294 -5.45 15.28 27.52
CA LEU A 294 -6.75 14.96 26.94
C LEU A 294 -6.66 14.69 25.43
N TYR A 295 -5.93 15.53 24.71
CA TYR A 295 -5.80 15.48 23.26
C TYR A 295 -4.33 15.37 22.84
N TYR A 296 -4.06 14.58 21.81
CA TYR A 296 -2.70 14.36 21.31
C TYR A 296 -2.73 13.97 19.82
N VAL A 297 -1.60 14.06 19.16
CA VAL A 297 -1.39 13.51 17.82
C VAL A 297 -0.50 12.28 17.93
N GLU A 298 -0.99 11.15 17.46
CA GLU A 298 -0.22 9.93 17.29
C GLU A 298 0.28 9.79 15.85
N GLU A 299 1.36 9.03 15.64
CA GLU A 299 1.81 8.61 14.32
C GLU A 299 1.90 7.09 14.28
N ARG A 300 1.14 6.47 13.39
CA ARG A 300 1.12 5.02 13.15
C ARG A 300 2.10 4.71 12.05
N HIS A 301 3.01 3.79 12.32
CA HIS A 301 4.04 3.34 11.42
C HIS A 301 3.75 1.94 10.90
N ASP A 302 3.92 1.78 9.58
CA ASP A 302 3.90 0.52 8.86
C ASP A 302 5.20 0.47 8.02
N ASP A 303 6.34 0.38 8.72
CA ASP A 303 7.65 0.36 8.10
C ASP A 303 7.97 -1.03 7.55
N GLN A 304 8.83 -1.12 6.54
CA GLN A 304 9.14 -2.41 5.92
C GLN A 304 10.59 -2.50 5.49
N LEU A 305 11.16 -3.69 5.66
CA LEU A 305 12.44 -4.08 5.10
C LEU A 305 12.19 -5.29 4.18
N ALA A 306 12.51 -5.18 2.90
CA ALA A 306 12.29 -6.24 1.94
C ALA A 306 13.54 -6.50 1.09
N PHE A 307 13.84 -7.79 0.91
CA PHE A 307 14.85 -8.29 0.00
C PHE A 307 14.20 -9.23 -0.99
N ASN A 308 14.48 -9.05 -2.27
CA ASN A 308 13.91 -9.82 -3.37
C ASN A 308 15.03 -10.28 -4.30
N LEU A 309 14.99 -11.54 -4.70
CA LEU A 309 15.90 -12.12 -5.68
C LEU A 309 15.08 -12.81 -6.77
N SER A 310 15.48 -12.65 -8.02
CA SER A 310 14.93 -13.37 -9.16
C SER A 310 16.06 -13.78 -10.09
N SER A 311 15.99 -15.01 -10.58
CA SER A 311 16.91 -15.50 -11.62
C SER A 311 16.12 -16.22 -12.69
N VAL A 312 16.25 -15.79 -13.93
CA VAL A 312 15.48 -16.28 -15.07
C VAL A 312 16.42 -16.73 -16.18
N PHE A 313 16.30 -17.99 -16.55
CA PHE A 313 17.04 -18.62 -17.64
C PHE A 313 16.14 -18.77 -18.86
N ASN A 314 16.61 -18.28 -20.00
CA ASN A 314 15.96 -18.37 -21.30
C ASN A 314 16.79 -19.25 -22.22
N HIS A 315 16.14 -20.21 -22.87
CA HIS A 315 16.77 -21.06 -23.88
C HIS A 315 15.90 -21.19 -25.12
N GLN A 316 16.38 -20.65 -26.25
CA GLN A 316 15.81 -20.90 -27.58
C GLN A 316 16.40 -22.20 -28.11
N TRP A 317 15.63 -23.29 -28.01
CA TRP A 317 16.10 -24.64 -28.38
C TRP A 317 16.30 -24.76 -29.89
N ASN A 318 15.31 -24.25 -30.66
CA ASN A 318 15.35 -24.14 -32.10
C ASN A 318 14.42 -23.00 -32.57
N GLU A 319 14.26 -22.77 -33.86
CA GLU A 319 13.41 -21.70 -34.42
C GLU A 319 11.94 -21.76 -33.95
N HIS A 320 11.45 -22.94 -33.55
CA HIS A 320 10.07 -23.18 -33.18
C HIS A 320 9.83 -23.36 -31.68
N ASN A 321 10.86 -23.65 -30.90
CA ASN A 321 10.70 -24.08 -29.53
C ASN A 321 11.66 -23.35 -28.60
N SER A 322 11.12 -22.85 -27.49
CA SER A 322 11.88 -22.26 -26.40
C SER A 322 11.34 -22.69 -25.03
N TYR A 323 12.17 -22.65 -24.02
CA TYR A 323 11.72 -22.73 -22.65
C TYR A 323 12.40 -21.69 -21.77
N ILE A 324 11.71 -21.31 -20.73
CA ILE A 324 12.11 -20.31 -19.75
C ILE A 324 11.91 -20.92 -18.39
N ALA A 325 12.90 -20.82 -17.53
CA ALA A 325 12.79 -21.26 -16.14
C ALA A 325 13.20 -20.12 -15.21
N GLY A 326 12.50 -19.96 -14.13
CA GLY A 326 12.78 -18.90 -13.16
C GLY A 326 12.66 -19.38 -11.73
N VAL A 327 13.44 -18.74 -10.85
CA VAL A 327 13.33 -18.87 -9.41
C VAL A 327 13.22 -17.47 -8.81
N ALA A 328 12.44 -17.36 -7.73
CA ALA A 328 12.29 -16.09 -7.01
C ALA A 328 12.25 -16.33 -5.50
N VAL A 329 12.86 -15.43 -4.76
CA VAL A 329 12.85 -15.40 -3.29
C VAL A 329 12.48 -13.99 -2.85
N ASN A 330 11.56 -13.90 -1.88
CA ASN A 330 11.21 -12.67 -1.20
C ASN A 330 11.29 -12.88 0.31
N THR A 331 11.97 -12.00 1.01
CA THR A 331 12.01 -11.95 2.46
C THR A 331 11.63 -10.55 2.91
N THR A 332 10.57 -10.46 3.72
CA THR A 332 10.02 -9.18 4.16
C THR A 332 9.82 -9.20 5.67
N LYS A 333 10.22 -8.10 6.31
CA LYS A 333 9.91 -7.76 7.69
C LYS A 333 9.09 -6.47 7.69
N GLY A 334 7.82 -6.56 8.06
CA GLY A 334 6.97 -5.40 8.36
C GLY A 334 7.10 -5.04 9.85
N MET A 335 7.24 -3.76 10.14
CA MET A 335 7.39 -3.22 11.50
C MET A 335 6.22 -2.30 11.78
N HIS A 336 5.35 -2.71 12.69
CA HIS A 336 4.10 -2.03 13.00
C HIS A 336 4.14 -1.49 14.43
N TYR A 337 4.12 -0.18 14.55
CA TYR A 337 4.17 0.48 15.86
C TYR A 337 3.49 1.85 15.82
N LYS A 338 3.29 2.43 16.99
CA LYS A 338 2.71 3.75 17.16
C LYS A 338 3.64 4.63 17.98
N LYS A 339 3.82 5.88 17.57
CA LYS A 339 4.59 6.91 18.29
C LYS A 339 3.71 8.06 18.73
N MET A 340 4.05 8.64 19.88
CA MET A 340 3.52 9.93 20.29
C MET A 340 4.19 11.01 19.43
N LYS A 341 3.40 11.72 18.64
CA LYS A 341 3.91 12.77 17.75
C LYS A 341 3.92 14.14 18.37
N ASP A 342 2.83 14.49 19.06
CA ASP A 342 2.62 15.81 19.65
C ASP A 342 1.62 15.69 20.79
N LEU A 343 2.00 16.09 21.97
CA LEU A 343 1.13 16.09 23.15
C LEU A 343 0.19 17.32 23.22
N LEU A 344 0.23 18.19 22.21
CA LEU A 344 -0.56 19.43 22.12
C LEU A 344 -0.46 20.27 23.42
N GLY A 345 0.76 20.40 23.93
CA GLY A 345 1.04 21.11 25.19
C GLY A 345 0.70 20.35 26.46
N GLY A 346 0.25 19.10 26.37
CA GLY A 346 0.06 18.20 27.51
C GLY A 346 1.40 17.77 28.13
N GLN A 347 1.39 17.45 29.43
CA GLN A 347 2.60 17.07 30.18
C GLN A 347 2.59 15.62 30.65
N LEU A 348 1.42 15.05 30.89
CA LEU A 348 1.27 13.72 31.45
C LEU A 348 0.48 12.83 30.48
N TYR A 349 1.09 11.75 30.02
CA TYR A 349 0.40 10.71 29.26
C TYR A 349 0.86 9.34 29.73
N THR A 350 -0.08 8.50 30.15
CA THR A 350 0.18 7.13 30.59
C THR A 350 -0.20 6.14 29.49
N ASP A 351 0.68 5.17 29.22
CA ASP A 351 0.49 4.16 28.17
C ASP A 351 -0.52 3.08 28.59
N VAL A 352 -1.79 3.41 28.49
CA VAL A 352 -2.90 2.50 28.78
C VAL A 352 -3.89 2.42 27.62
N ASP A 353 -4.55 1.26 27.49
CA ASP A 353 -5.64 1.08 26.54
C ASP A 353 -6.92 1.72 27.09
N LYS A 354 -7.33 2.84 26.51
CA LYS A 354 -8.51 3.59 26.92
C LYS A 354 -9.83 2.78 26.88
N PHE A 355 -9.94 1.82 25.96
CA PHE A 355 -11.11 0.94 25.88
C PHE A 355 -11.09 -0.07 27.03
N ALA A 356 -9.93 -0.63 27.36
CA ALA A 356 -9.79 -1.50 28.52
C ALA A 356 -10.00 -0.75 29.84
N VAL A 357 -9.60 0.52 29.94
CA VAL A 357 -9.90 1.37 31.12
C VAL A 357 -11.41 1.49 31.33
N ARG A 358 -12.16 1.73 30.27
CA ARG A 358 -13.61 1.79 30.32
C ARG A 358 -14.23 0.45 30.74
N ASP A 359 -13.75 -0.65 30.16
CA ASP A 359 -14.38 -1.98 30.30
C ASP A 359 -13.99 -2.68 31.61
N HIS A 360 -12.78 -2.40 32.14
CA HIS A 360 -12.21 -3.12 33.28
C HIS A 360 -11.79 -2.22 34.46
N GLY A 361 -11.91 -0.89 34.34
CA GLY A 361 -11.46 0.09 35.32
C GLY A 361 -9.95 0.34 35.27
N ALA A 362 -9.54 1.55 35.62
CA ALA A 362 -8.17 2.03 35.51
C ALA A 362 -7.12 1.26 36.35
N SER A 363 -7.53 0.59 37.42
CA SER A 363 -6.65 -0.19 38.28
C SER A 363 -6.38 -1.63 37.79
N SER A 364 -7.08 -2.08 36.75
CA SER A 364 -6.92 -3.42 36.21
C SER A 364 -5.59 -3.53 35.42
N SER A 365 -4.88 -4.67 35.58
CA SER A 365 -3.71 -4.96 34.76
C SER A 365 -4.04 -5.11 33.26
N MET A 366 -5.30 -5.36 32.93
CA MET A 366 -5.78 -5.47 31.53
C MET A 366 -5.69 -4.17 30.76
N VAL A 367 -5.57 -3.03 31.44
CA VAL A 367 -5.45 -1.72 30.80
C VAL A 367 -4.03 -1.42 30.29
N GLN A 368 -3.04 -2.16 30.77
CA GLN A 368 -1.64 -1.89 30.44
C GLN A 368 -1.33 -2.29 28.98
N ASN A 369 -0.79 -1.37 28.20
CA ASN A 369 -0.25 -1.69 26.89
C ASN A 369 1.11 -2.40 26.99
N ASP A 370 1.85 -2.16 28.08
CA ASP A 370 3.11 -2.82 28.41
C ASP A 370 3.11 -3.30 29.87
N LEU A 371 2.90 -4.60 30.08
CA LEU A 371 2.92 -5.22 31.41
C LEU A 371 4.30 -5.29 32.03
N ASP A 372 5.35 -5.23 31.23
CA ASP A 372 6.73 -5.24 31.70
C ASP A 372 7.18 -3.86 32.21
N ASN A 373 6.47 -2.80 31.79
CA ASN A 373 6.63 -1.42 32.22
C ASN A 373 5.27 -0.78 32.53
N PRO A 374 4.57 -1.21 33.59
CA PRO A 374 3.22 -0.74 33.89
C PRO A 374 3.19 0.76 34.18
N ASN A 375 2.13 1.42 33.74
CA ASN A 375 1.91 2.87 33.87
C ASN A 375 3.07 3.71 33.29
N ARG A 376 3.70 3.22 32.22
CA ARG A 376 4.79 3.90 31.54
C ARG A 376 4.36 5.30 31.11
N ARG A 377 5.18 6.30 31.41
CA ARG A 377 5.01 7.68 30.94
C ARG A 377 5.56 7.84 29.54
N ILE A 378 4.78 8.49 28.70
CA ILE A 378 5.08 8.67 27.27
C ILE A 378 5.33 10.14 26.99
N GLY A 379 6.49 10.40 26.39
CA GLY A 379 6.84 11.67 25.79
C GLY A 379 6.74 11.67 24.26
N GLU A 380 6.97 12.83 23.65
CA GLU A 380 6.99 12.94 22.20
C GLU A 380 8.16 12.13 21.62
N GLY A 381 7.87 11.35 20.56
CA GLY A 381 8.82 10.43 19.94
C GLY A 381 8.80 9.00 20.50
N ASP A 382 8.23 8.78 21.69
CA ASP A 382 8.16 7.46 22.29
C ASP A 382 7.18 6.56 21.57
N LYS A 383 7.51 5.26 21.47
CA LYS A 383 6.58 4.22 21.04
C LYS A 383 5.60 3.92 22.18
N PHE A 384 4.33 3.74 21.84
CA PHE A 384 3.27 3.40 22.79
C PHE A 384 2.13 2.61 22.14
N GLY A 385 1.29 2.00 22.95
CA GLY A 385 0.09 1.31 22.51
C GLY A 385 0.34 -0.08 21.94
N TYR A 386 1.14 -0.21 20.89
CA TYR A 386 1.53 -1.49 20.29
C TYR A 386 2.88 -1.40 19.56
N ASP A 387 3.61 -2.50 19.55
CA ASP A 387 4.84 -2.70 18.76
C ASP A 387 4.95 -4.19 18.39
N TYR A 388 4.98 -4.49 17.09
CA TYR A 388 5.13 -5.85 16.60
C TYR A 388 5.68 -5.88 15.17
N ASN A 389 6.27 -7.01 14.80
CA ASN A 389 6.72 -7.29 13.44
C ASN A 389 5.86 -8.38 12.79
N ILE A 390 5.73 -8.34 11.47
CA ILE A 390 5.23 -9.43 10.64
C ILE A 390 6.33 -9.83 9.67
N TYR A 391 6.63 -11.12 9.64
CA TYR A 391 7.59 -11.68 8.70
C TYR A 391 6.87 -12.48 7.63
N VAL A 392 7.23 -12.26 6.37
CA VAL A 392 6.72 -13.00 5.22
C VAL A 392 7.90 -13.44 4.37
N ASN A 393 8.06 -14.75 4.19
CA ASN A 393 9.08 -15.35 3.35
C ASN A 393 8.42 -16.15 2.25
N LYS A 394 8.73 -15.81 0.99
CA LYS A 394 8.18 -16.46 -0.21
C LYS A 394 9.31 -17.02 -1.05
N GLN A 395 9.10 -18.23 -1.58
CA GLN A 395 10.02 -18.88 -2.50
C GLN A 395 9.20 -19.51 -3.63
N SER A 396 9.64 -19.38 -4.85
CA SER A 396 8.97 -20.00 -6.00
C SER A 396 9.94 -20.40 -7.09
N ALA A 397 9.58 -21.44 -7.82
CA ALA A 397 10.20 -21.83 -9.07
C ALA A 397 9.11 -22.03 -10.12
N TRP A 398 9.40 -21.70 -11.35
CA TRP A 398 8.48 -21.87 -12.45
C TRP A 398 9.22 -22.23 -13.74
N VAL A 399 8.49 -22.87 -14.64
CA VAL A 399 8.98 -23.22 -15.97
C VAL A 399 7.89 -22.95 -16.98
N ARG A 400 8.30 -22.54 -18.16
CA ARG A 400 7.43 -22.32 -19.32
C ARG A 400 8.05 -22.91 -20.56
N TYR A 401 7.23 -23.61 -21.30
CA TYR A 401 7.52 -24.02 -22.66
C TYR A 401 6.69 -23.21 -23.63
N GLN A 402 7.30 -22.79 -24.73
CA GLN A 402 6.65 -22.08 -25.81
C GLN A 402 7.00 -22.76 -27.12
N GLY A 403 6.00 -22.92 -27.99
CA GLY A 403 6.19 -23.49 -29.32
C GLY A 403 5.37 -22.76 -30.38
N ASN A 404 5.76 -22.96 -31.65
CA ASN A 404 4.99 -22.57 -32.80
C ASN A 404 5.11 -23.63 -33.91
N ASN A 405 4.14 -23.65 -34.83
CA ASN A 405 4.13 -24.61 -35.93
C ASN A 405 4.83 -24.08 -37.21
N GLY A 406 5.61 -23.01 -37.10
CA GLY A 406 6.23 -22.33 -38.26
C GLY A 406 5.25 -21.49 -39.10
N GLY A 407 4.01 -21.31 -38.61
CA GLY A 407 2.97 -20.60 -39.37
C GLY A 407 1.95 -19.90 -38.47
N SER A 408 0.73 -20.40 -38.50
CA SER A 408 -0.43 -19.73 -37.89
C SER A 408 -0.64 -19.97 -36.38
N LEU A 409 0.08 -20.90 -35.77
CA LEU A 409 -0.19 -21.36 -34.41
C LEU A 409 1.00 -21.11 -33.51
N ASN A 410 0.76 -20.36 -32.39
CA ASN A 410 1.68 -20.22 -31.28
C ASN A 410 1.01 -20.76 -30.00
N TYR A 411 1.75 -21.43 -29.17
CA TYR A 411 1.21 -21.97 -27.92
C TYR A 411 2.26 -21.97 -26.81
N PHE A 412 1.79 -21.98 -25.55
CA PHE A 412 2.64 -22.13 -24.38
C PHE A 412 1.97 -22.96 -23.31
N ALA A 413 2.78 -23.56 -22.46
CA ALA A 413 2.37 -24.15 -21.19
C ALA A 413 3.36 -23.76 -20.08
N SER A 414 2.87 -23.50 -18.89
CA SER A 414 3.67 -23.04 -17.76
C SER A 414 3.23 -23.71 -16.48
N GLY A 415 4.19 -24.03 -15.62
CA GLY A 415 3.95 -24.54 -14.27
C GLY A 415 4.75 -23.77 -13.24
N LYS A 416 4.18 -23.63 -12.03
CA LYS A 416 4.79 -22.98 -10.87
C LYS A 416 4.63 -23.87 -9.64
N ILE A 417 5.64 -23.86 -8.78
CA ILE A 417 5.59 -24.35 -7.40
C ILE A 417 6.20 -23.29 -6.50
N GLY A 418 5.69 -23.17 -5.28
CA GLY A 418 6.21 -22.21 -4.32
C GLY A 418 5.79 -22.51 -2.90
N SER A 419 6.35 -21.77 -1.98
CA SER A 419 5.95 -21.78 -0.57
C SER A 419 5.96 -20.38 0.02
N THR A 420 5.02 -20.15 0.93
CA THR A 420 4.96 -18.92 1.74
C THR A 420 4.94 -19.31 3.21
N GLN A 421 5.75 -18.62 3.99
CA GLN A 421 5.79 -18.75 5.45
C GLN A 421 5.58 -17.37 6.04
N MET A 422 4.74 -17.27 7.08
CA MET A 422 4.49 -16.03 7.78
C MET A 422 4.32 -16.23 9.27
N PHE A 423 4.76 -15.25 10.05
CA PHE A 423 4.57 -15.19 11.49
C PHE A 423 4.59 -13.76 11.99
N ARG A 424 3.93 -13.54 13.12
CA ARG A 424 3.98 -12.29 13.88
C ARG A 424 4.95 -12.45 15.04
N ASP A 425 5.72 -11.40 15.33
CA ASP A 425 6.58 -11.31 16.50
C ASP A 425 6.21 -10.05 17.30
N GLY A 426 5.55 -10.24 18.45
CA GLY A 426 5.16 -9.16 19.34
C GLY A 426 6.33 -8.66 20.17
N LEU A 427 6.54 -7.35 20.21
CA LEU A 427 7.63 -6.71 20.94
C LEU A 427 7.16 -6.08 22.27
N MET A 428 5.86 -6.14 22.55
CA MET A 428 5.23 -5.54 23.73
C MET A 428 4.20 -6.50 24.29
N ARG A 429 4.25 -6.78 25.61
CA ARG A 429 3.30 -7.64 26.31
C ARG A 429 2.16 -6.80 26.89
N ASN A 430 0.97 -6.95 26.34
CA ASN A 430 -0.19 -6.17 26.79
C ASN A 430 -1.10 -6.95 27.73
N GLY A 431 -1.87 -6.22 28.54
CA GLY A 431 -2.77 -6.77 29.55
C GLY A 431 -4.00 -7.47 28.98
N ARG A 432 -4.42 -7.16 27.76
CA ARG A 432 -5.57 -7.81 27.10
C ARG A 432 -5.27 -9.22 26.62
N ALA A 433 -4.01 -9.48 26.28
CA ALA A 433 -3.55 -10.79 25.79
C ALA A 433 -2.15 -11.13 26.34
N PRO A 434 -1.98 -11.28 27.68
CA PRO A 434 -0.67 -11.37 28.32
C PRO A 434 0.17 -12.58 27.87
N LEU A 435 -0.50 -13.66 27.46
CA LEU A 435 0.15 -14.91 27.01
C LEU A 435 0.31 -14.99 25.48
N LYS A 436 -0.26 -14.03 24.73
CA LYS A 436 -0.34 -14.11 23.25
C LYS A 436 0.08 -12.82 22.56
N SER A 437 0.59 -11.83 23.26
CA SER A 437 0.97 -10.53 22.68
C SER A 437 2.48 -10.38 22.46
N LEU A 438 3.30 -10.97 23.32
CA LEU A 438 4.77 -10.93 23.23
C LEU A 438 5.31 -12.19 22.54
N GLY A 439 6.35 -12.03 21.72
CA GLY A 439 7.04 -13.11 21.03
C GLY A 439 6.30 -13.64 19.81
N SER A 440 6.74 -14.81 19.33
CA SER A 440 6.30 -15.39 18.06
C SER A 440 4.90 -16.02 18.13
N SER A 441 4.12 -15.81 17.07
CA SER A 441 2.81 -16.47 16.86
C SER A 441 2.90 -17.96 16.53
N GLY A 442 4.11 -18.50 16.34
CA GLY A 442 4.28 -19.68 15.51
C GLY A 442 4.21 -19.34 14.03
N THR A 443 4.63 -20.26 13.17
CA THR A 443 4.75 -20.02 11.72
C THR A 443 3.64 -20.73 10.95
N ALA A 444 2.83 -19.97 10.22
CA ALA A 444 1.94 -20.52 9.20
C ALA A 444 2.73 -20.79 7.92
N LYS A 445 2.51 -21.97 7.31
CA LYS A 445 3.23 -22.42 6.12
C LYS A 445 2.22 -22.88 5.06
N PHE A 446 2.42 -22.43 3.83
CA PHE A 446 1.56 -22.73 2.69
C PHE A 446 2.42 -23.23 1.52
N LEU A 447 1.95 -24.29 0.89
CA LEU A 447 2.46 -24.73 -0.42
C LEU A 447 1.60 -24.05 -1.49
N GLU A 448 2.27 -23.51 -2.50
CA GLU A 448 1.63 -22.80 -3.61
C GLU A 448 1.94 -23.53 -4.91
N GLY A 449 1.06 -23.40 -5.89
CA GLY A 449 1.26 -23.98 -7.20
C GLY A 449 0.41 -23.31 -8.27
N GLY A 450 0.71 -23.61 -9.53
CA GLY A 450 -0.08 -23.09 -10.62
C GLY A 450 0.28 -23.72 -11.96
N ILE A 451 -0.68 -23.71 -12.85
CA ILE A 451 -0.51 -24.10 -14.26
C ILE A 451 -1.21 -23.08 -15.14
N LYS A 452 -0.59 -22.74 -16.27
CA LYS A 452 -1.17 -21.89 -17.30
C LYS A 452 -0.88 -22.45 -18.67
N ALA A 453 -1.80 -22.28 -19.59
CA ALA A 453 -1.61 -22.59 -21.00
C ALA A 453 -2.30 -21.55 -21.87
N GLY A 454 -1.76 -21.33 -23.05
CA GLY A 454 -2.34 -20.42 -24.01
C GLY A 454 -2.06 -20.83 -25.44
N LEU A 455 -2.94 -20.41 -26.30
CA LEU A 455 -2.95 -20.67 -27.74
C LEU A 455 -3.26 -19.37 -28.46
N ASN A 456 -2.45 -19.03 -29.45
CA ASN A 456 -2.76 -17.97 -30.42
C ASN A 456 -2.83 -18.57 -31.82
N TRP A 457 -3.97 -18.45 -32.46
CA TRP A 457 -4.22 -18.94 -33.81
C TRP A 457 -4.52 -17.77 -34.76
N ALA A 458 -3.57 -17.48 -35.64
CA ALA A 458 -3.77 -16.54 -36.73
C ALA A 458 -4.47 -17.26 -37.89
N ILE A 459 -5.76 -17.01 -38.11
CA ILE A 459 -6.51 -17.58 -39.23
C ILE A 459 -5.93 -17.05 -40.56
N ASN A 460 -5.66 -15.76 -40.57
CA ASN A 460 -5.02 -15.04 -41.68
C ASN A 460 -4.41 -13.72 -41.15
N GLY A 461 -3.89 -12.87 -42.04
CA GLY A 461 -3.28 -11.60 -41.67
C GLY A 461 -4.22 -10.59 -40.94
N ASN A 462 -5.52 -10.80 -41.01
CA ASN A 462 -6.51 -9.87 -40.48
C ASN A 462 -7.28 -10.41 -39.26
N HIS A 463 -7.23 -11.71 -39.03
CA HIS A 463 -8.06 -12.36 -38.02
C HIS A 463 -7.26 -13.34 -37.17
N SER A 464 -7.35 -13.22 -35.86
CA SER A 464 -6.75 -14.17 -34.93
C SER A 464 -7.60 -14.43 -33.71
N PHE A 465 -7.46 -15.63 -33.14
CA PHE A 465 -7.99 -16.00 -31.85
C PHE A 465 -6.87 -16.25 -30.85
N THR A 466 -7.08 -15.78 -29.63
CA THR A 466 -6.19 -16.08 -28.51
C THR A 466 -7.03 -16.71 -27.40
N LEU A 467 -6.63 -17.87 -26.93
CA LEU A 467 -7.25 -18.58 -25.79
C LEU A 467 -6.19 -18.75 -24.72
N ASN A 468 -6.48 -18.32 -23.50
CA ASN A 468 -5.66 -18.54 -22.34
C ASN A 468 -6.48 -19.15 -21.22
N ALA A 469 -5.85 -20.03 -20.42
CA ALA A 469 -6.48 -20.61 -19.25
C ALA A 469 -5.41 -20.86 -18.16
N GLY A 470 -5.84 -20.84 -16.91
CA GLY A 470 -4.95 -21.08 -15.79
C GLY A 470 -5.65 -21.48 -14.50
N TYR A 471 -4.88 -22.12 -13.67
CA TYR A 471 -5.19 -22.44 -12.29
C TYR A 471 -4.02 -22.02 -11.41
N GLU A 472 -4.30 -21.38 -10.28
CA GLU A 472 -3.29 -20.98 -9.31
C GLU A 472 -3.80 -21.19 -7.88
N GLU A 473 -2.95 -21.77 -7.04
CA GLU A 473 -3.09 -21.75 -5.59
C GLU A 473 -2.02 -20.82 -5.01
N ARG A 474 -2.44 -19.91 -4.15
CA ARG A 474 -1.54 -18.97 -3.46
C ARG A 474 -1.86 -18.88 -1.97
N ALA A 475 -0.87 -18.53 -1.17
CA ALA A 475 -1.07 -18.27 0.25
C ALA A 475 -2.02 -17.08 0.47
N PRO A 476 -2.81 -17.10 1.56
CA PRO A 476 -3.54 -15.92 1.99
C PRO A 476 -2.54 -14.79 2.33
N LEU A 477 -2.97 -13.55 2.16
CA LEU A 477 -2.15 -12.39 2.50
C LEU A 477 -1.98 -12.26 4.01
N ALA A 478 -0.77 -11.92 4.47
CA ALA A 478 -0.50 -11.75 5.89
C ALA A 478 -1.41 -10.71 6.55
N TYR A 479 -1.74 -9.64 5.81
CA TYR A 479 -2.68 -8.59 6.25
C TYR A 479 -4.04 -9.15 6.68
N ASN A 480 -4.55 -10.20 6.02
CA ASN A 480 -5.83 -10.82 6.31
C ASN A 480 -5.71 -12.09 7.17
N SER A 481 -4.49 -12.50 7.54
CA SER A 481 -4.25 -13.79 8.21
C SER A 481 -4.23 -13.72 9.72
N PHE A 482 -4.14 -12.53 10.31
CA PHE A 482 -4.10 -12.34 11.76
C PHE A 482 -5.37 -11.64 12.27
N ILE A 483 -5.92 -12.18 13.39
CA ILE A 483 -7.03 -11.53 14.09
C ILE A 483 -6.44 -10.53 15.09
N ALA A 484 -6.74 -9.23 14.91
CA ALA A 484 -6.30 -8.17 15.81
C ALA A 484 -4.77 -8.16 16.07
N PRO A 485 -3.90 -8.03 15.05
CA PRO A 485 -2.45 -8.17 15.20
C PRO A 485 -1.83 -7.11 16.12
N ARG A 486 -2.52 -5.98 16.36
CA ARG A 486 -2.11 -4.99 17.36
C ARG A 486 -2.22 -5.47 18.80
N ILE A 487 -2.98 -6.54 19.04
CA ILE A 487 -3.31 -7.03 20.39
C ILE A 487 -2.68 -8.40 20.61
N LYS A 488 -2.76 -9.32 19.64
CA LYS A 488 -2.44 -10.73 19.86
C LYS A 488 -1.91 -11.45 18.63
N ASN A 489 -1.35 -12.63 18.88
CA ASN A 489 -0.69 -13.49 17.90
C ASN A 489 -1.63 -14.45 17.13
N ASP A 490 -2.94 -14.39 17.36
CA ASP A 490 -3.85 -15.38 16.80
C ASP A 490 -4.01 -15.22 15.28
N PHE A 491 -3.86 -16.33 14.57
CA PHE A 491 -4.27 -16.45 13.17
C PHE A 491 -5.79 -16.57 13.03
N VAL A 492 -6.30 -16.20 11.87
CA VAL A 492 -7.64 -16.57 11.43
C VAL A 492 -7.74 -18.12 11.41
N ARG A 493 -8.86 -18.65 11.86
CA ARG A 493 -9.08 -20.11 11.88
C ARG A 493 -9.15 -20.67 10.48
N ASP A 494 -8.70 -21.91 10.31
CA ASP A 494 -8.82 -22.69 9.07
C ASP A 494 -8.26 -21.99 7.82
N LEU A 495 -7.14 -21.25 7.98
CA LEU A 495 -6.44 -20.62 6.88
C LEU A 495 -6.05 -21.68 5.83
N LYS A 496 -6.42 -21.42 4.58
CA LYS A 496 -6.12 -22.26 3.41
C LYS A 496 -5.55 -21.42 2.30
N THR A 497 -4.94 -22.06 1.31
CA THR A 497 -4.56 -21.41 0.07
C THR A 497 -5.82 -20.95 -0.68
N GLU A 498 -5.75 -19.74 -1.22
CA GLU A 498 -6.73 -19.22 -2.17
C GLU A 498 -6.54 -19.95 -3.50
N ARG A 499 -7.64 -20.37 -4.12
CA ARG A 499 -7.66 -21.02 -5.43
C ARG A 499 -8.28 -20.10 -6.46
N ILE A 500 -7.59 -19.95 -7.58
CA ILE A 500 -8.02 -19.09 -8.68
C ILE A 500 -8.04 -19.93 -9.95
N ILE A 501 -9.20 -19.98 -10.60
CA ILE A 501 -9.40 -20.66 -11.88
C ILE A 501 -9.93 -19.62 -12.86
N GLY A 502 -9.34 -19.54 -14.02
CA GLY A 502 -9.87 -18.61 -15.02
C GLY A 502 -9.30 -18.83 -16.41
N GLY A 503 -9.84 -18.07 -17.33
CA GLY A 503 -9.41 -18.04 -18.72
C GLY A 503 -10.09 -16.95 -19.50
N ASP A 504 -9.56 -16.70 -20.68
CA ASP A 504 -10.10 -15.73 -21.63
C ASP A 504 -10.03 -16.28 -23.06
N LEU A 505 -10.97 -15.83 -23.87
CA LEU A 505 -10.99 -16.02 -25.30
C LEU A 505 -11.08 -14.66 -25.98
N THR A 506 -10.09 -14.32 -26.77
CA THR A 506 -9.99 -13.06 -27.49
C THR A 506 -10.03 -13.29 -29.00
N TYR A 507 -10.91 -12.57 -29.67
CA TYR A 507 -10.91 -12.44 -31.12
C TYR A 507 -10.37 -11.07 -31.50
N ASN A 508 -9.29 -11.05 -32.31
CA ASN A 508 -8.73 -9.83 -32.88
C ASN A 508 -9.03 -9.76 -34.37
N PHE A 509 -9.41 -8.60 -34.83
CA PHE A 509 -9.63 -8.33 -36.26
C PHE A 509 -9.01 -6.99 -36.65
N ASN A 510 -8.37 -6.99 -37.81
CA ASN A 510 -7.70 -5.83 -38.37
C ASN A 510 -8.01 -5.76 -39.86
N THR A 511 -9.06 -5.01 -40.18
CA THR A 511 -9.46 -4.76 -41.59
C THR A 511 -8.97 -3.38 -42.02
N PRO A 512 -8.97 -3.04 -43.32
CA PRO A 512 -8.56 -1.70 -43.76
C PRO A 512 -9.34 -0.54 -43.13
N TRP A 513 -10.53 -0.80 -42.62
CA TRP A 513 -11.45 0.22 -42.11
C TRP A 513 -11.61 0.21 -40.58
N VAL A 514 -11.46 -0.96 -39.98
CA VAL A 514 -11.73 -1.13 -38.54
C VAL A 514 -10.75 -2.12 -37.95
N MET A 515 -10.12 -1.72 -36.85
CA MET A 515 -9.34 -2.58 -35.98
C MET A 515 -10.08 -2.74 -34.65
N GLY A 516 -10.19 -3.97 -34.17
CA GLY A 516 -10.90 -4.22 -32.92
C GLY A 516 -10.48 -5.52 -32.26
N ARG A 517 -10.87 -5.61 -30.99
CA ARG A 517 -10.67 -6.78 -30.14
C ARG A 517 -11.93 -7.05 -29.33
N LEU A 518 -12.40 -8.29 -29.32
CA LEU A 518 -13.47 -8.75 -28.48
C LEU A 518 -12.94 -9.85 -27.55
N THR A 519 -13.08 -9.66 -26.24
CA THR A 519 -12.61 -10.61 -25.24
C THR A 519 -13.76 -11.02 -24.32
N GLY A 520 -14.00 -12.33 -24.22
CA GLY A 520 -14.78 -12.94 -23.15
C GLY A 520 -13.86 -13.56 -22.13
N TYR A 521 -14.16 -13.40 -20.83
CA TYR A 521 -13.35 -13.97 -19.76
C TYR A 521 -14.24 -14.53 -18.63
N TYR A 522 -13.66 -15.49 -17.90
CA TYR A 522 -14.25 -16.05 -16.69
C TYR A 522 -13.17 -16.22 -15.64
N THR A 523 -13.47 -15.85 -14.39
CA THR A 523 -12.57 -16.07 -13.25
C THR A 523 -13.39 -16.46 -12.03
N ARG A 524 -12.94 -17.49 -11.34
CA ARG A 524 -13.52 -17.97 -10.07
C ARG A 524 -12.45 -17.95 -8.98
N PHE A 525 -12.80 -17.35 -7.86
CA PHE A 525 -12.01 -17.35 -6.63
C PHE A 525 -12.67 -18.30 -5.63
N GLN A 526 -11.84 -18.99 -4.84
CA GLN A 526 -12.26 -19.87 -3.76
C GLN A 526 -11.31 -19.74 -2.58
N ASN A 527 -11.82 -19.93 -1.37
CA ASN A 527 -11.06 -19.85 -0.12
C ASN A 527 -10.41 -18.47 0.12
N GLN A 528 -11.02 -17.40 -0.35
CA GLN A 528 -10.56 -16.06 -0.03
C GLN A 528 -10.69 -15.82 1.48
N VAL A 529 -9.73 -15.08 2.02
CA VAL A 529 -9.70 -14.67 3.42
C VAL A 529 -9.74 -13.15 3.47
N GLU A 530 -10.74 -12.63 4.15
CA GLU A 530 -10.85 -11.21 4.47
C GLU A 530 -10.96 -11.01 5.96
N MET A 531 -10.29 -9.99 6.46
CA MET A 531 -10.30 -9.58 7.86
C MET A 531 -10.70 -8.12 7.92
N ASP A 532 -11.78 -7.81 8.61
CA ASP A 532 -12.24 -6.45 8.83
C ASP A 532 -12.46 -6.17 10.32
N ALA A 533 -12.41 -4.90 10.70
CA ALA A 533 -12.65 -4.45 12.06
C ALA A 533 -13.42 -3.14 12.03
N PHE A 534 -14.54 -3.11 12.71
CA PHE A 534 -15.34 -1.91 12.87
C PHE A 534 -15.64 -1.62 14.33
N TYR A 535 -15.83 -0.34 14.62
CA TYR A 535 -16.24 0.08 15.95
C TYR A 535 -17.78 0.01 16.05
N ASN A 536 -18.27 -0.79 16.98
CA ASN A 536 -19.69 -0.90 17.28
C ASN A 536 -20.04 0.14 18.35
N ASP A 537 -20.74 1.20 17.97
CA ASP A 537 -21.11 2.29 18.86
C ASP A 537 -22.06 1.86 19.99
N SER A 538 -22.99 0.92 19.73
CA SER A 538 -23.96 0.45 20.72
C SER A 538 -23.30 -0.37 21.83
N GLU A 539 -22.26 -1.14 21.51
CA GLU A 539 -21.49 -1.93 22.47
C GLU A 539 -20.20 -1.22 22.87
N ALA A 540 -19.93 -0.06 22.28
CA ALA A 540 -18.75 0.77 22.49
C ALA A 540 -17.42 0.00 22.38
N ARG A 541 -17.33 -0.98 21.48
CA ARG A 541 -16.14 -1.84 21.28
C ARG A 541 -15.85 -2.12 19.82
N PHE A 542 -14.59 -2.53 19.55
CA PHE A 542 -14.22 -3.05 18.24
C PHE A 542 -14.72 -4.47 18.06
N THR A 543 -15.39 -4.70 16.94
CA THR A 543 -15.79 -6.03 16.47
C THR A 543 -14.88 -6.42 15.32
N TYR A 544 -14.32 -7.63 15.38
CA TYR A 544 -13.45 -8.19 14.36
C TYR A 544 -14.20 -9.28 13.61
N LEU A 545 -14.30 -9.12 12.30
CA LEU A 545 -14.91 -10.09 11.40
C LEU A 545 -13.82 -10.76 10.56
N SER A 546 -13.76 -12.08 10.62
CA SER A 546 -12.98 -12.87 9.69
C SER A 546 -13.94 -13.64 8.79
N MET A 547 -13.80 -13.45 7.49
CA MET A 547 -14.47 -14.23 6.47
C MET A 547 -13.43 -15.09 5.78
N ASN A 548 -13.60 -16.41 5.83
CA ASN A 548 -12.76 -17.32 5.09
C ASN A 548 -13.62 -18.35 4.35
N GLY A 549 -13.10 -18.85 3.23
CA GLY A 549 -13.81 -19.83 2.42
C GLY A 549 -14.89 -19.27 1.48
N ILE A 550 -14.81 -17.97 1.18
CA ILE A 550 -15.66 -17.32 0.17
C ILE A 550 -15.32 -17.86 -1.21
#